data_fc75e260599a0a3f54481bca5eb504e9
#
_entry.id   fc75e260599a0a3f54481bca5eb504e9
#
_cell.length_a   1.000
_cell.length_b   1.000
_cell.length_c   1.000
_cell.angle_alpha   90.00
_cell.angle_beta   90.00
_cell.angle_gamma   90.00
#
_symmetry.space_group_name_H-M   'P 1'
#
loop_
_entity.id
_entity.type
_entity.pdbx_description
1 polymer ?
#
loop_
_entity_poly.entity_id
_entity_poly.type
_entity_poly.pdbx_seq_one_letter_code
_entity_poly.pdbx_strand_id
1 'polypeptide(L)'
;MTSRWSQRSPVIVHHMAALDGQPFPPNSMEAINACLDAKASFIEIDVTALADEDYLLVHDPVLESETTGNGPVGTCTAEGARTLCFKSGDGVFSVPLLSDVVTAFLEGSATSRLQIDFKNMIPFDDDEPMHRLIKLIEPLGERVIVSTGADWQLRRLRKLAPWLDLGLDIHFYIDWDPRDGERSPDEYPRARSAYAGYWDDHPIALERHWTTAEYLEDRCEMLLGLVPKVSTFYISHYFLLASLNDGFNWAEKLHAAGIKLDAWTVDVGKNATAEDIQRLVASGVDQFTTNTPLALADLVI
;
A
#
# COMPACT_ATOMS: atom_id res chain seq x y z
N MET A 1 16.70 -4.95 -27.19
CA MET A 1 15.43 -5.59 -26.82
C MET A 1 14.65 -4.57 -26.03
N THR A 2 13.59 -3.97 -26.61
CA THR A 2 12.72 -3.04 -25.90
C THR A 2 12.02 -3.83 -24.79
N SER A 3 12.19 -3.41 -23.54
CA SER A 3 11.65 -4.11 -22.39
C SER A 3 10.12 -4.19 -22.51
N ARG A 4 9.55 -5.29 -22.04
CA ARG A 4 8.10 -5.58 -22.02
C ARG A 4 7.29 -4.53 -21.24
N TRP A 5 7.98 -3.62 -20.53
CA TRP A 5 7.47 -2.63 -19.59
C TRP A 5 7.30 -1.23 -20.20
N SER A 6 7.96 -0.90 -21.32
CA SER A 6 8.12 0.48 -21.82
C SER A 6 6.96 1.06 -22.65
N GLN A 7 5.74 0.46 -22.66
CA GLN A 7 4.64 0.93 -23.55
C GLN A 7 3.23 0.85 -22.96
N ARG A 8 3.07 0.71 -21.65
CA ARG A 8 1.73 0.71 -21.04
C ARG A 8 1.56 1.95 -20.18
N SER A 9 0.40 2.63 -20.31
CA SER A 9 -0.01 3.65 -19.34
C SER A 9 -0.05 3.03 -17.95
N PRO A 10 0.42 3.74 -16.91
CA PRO A 10 0.34 3.27 -15.54
C PRO A 10 -1.10 2.97 -15.13
N VAL A 11 -1.25 2.01 -14.23
CA VAL A 11 -2.56 1.69 -13.62
C VAL A 11 -2.83 2.67 -12.48
N ILE A 12 -4.05 3.19 -12.43
CA ILE A 12 -4.52 4.02 -11.30
C ILE A 12 -5.16 3.11 -10.26
N VAL A 13 -4.67 3.20 -9.03
CA VAL A 13 -5.18 2.51 -7.85
C VAL A 13 -5.93 3.52 -7.00
N HIS A 14 -7.20 3.28 -6.75
CA HIS A 14 -8.07 4.12 -5.93
C HIS A 14 -7.79 3.83 -4.45
N HIS A 15 -6.99 4.69 -3.80
CA HIS A 15 -6.59 4.57 -2.40
C HIS A 15 -7.80 4.64 -1.47
N MET A 16 -8.00 3.65 -0.60
CA MET A 16 -9.16 3.55 0.31
C MET A 16 -10.51 3.73 -0.42
N ALA A 17 -10.58 3.24 -1.67
CA ALA A 17 -11.71 3.42 -2.59
C ALA A 17 -12.05 4.90 -2.88
N ALA A 18 -11.07 5.80 -2.89
CA ALA A 18 -11.29 7.21 -3.21
C ALA A 18 -11.74 7.42 -4.66
N LEU A 19 -12.70 8.32 -4.84
CA LEU A 19 -13.16 8.80 -6.14
C LEU A 19 -13.44 10.30 -6.03
N ASP A 20 -12.84 11.10 -6.92
CA ASP A 20 -12.91 12.56 -6.87
C ASP A 20 -14.36 13.07 -6.80
N GLY A 21 -14.60 13.99 -5.86
CA GLY A 21 -15.89 14.65 -5.68
C GLY A 21 -16.96 13.80 -4.95
N GLN A 22 -16.62 12.61 -4.46
CA GLN A 22 -17.55 11.80 -3.66
C GLN A 22 -17.46 12.17 -2.17
N PRO A 23 -18.62 12.27 -1.47
CA PRO A 23 -18.66 12.67 -0.06
C PRO A 23 -18.49 11.50 0.91
N PHE A 24 -18.17 10.31 0.41
CA PHE A 24 -18.12 9.10 1.21
C PHE A 24 -16.84 9.00 2.03
N PRO A 25 -16.90 8.47 3.26
CA PRO A 25 -15.68 8.14 4.02
C PRO A 25 -14.78 7.16 3.24
N PRO A 26 -13.45 7.29 3.37
CA PRO A 26 -12.53 6.26 2.89
C PRO A 26 -12.90 4.88 3.44
N ASN A 27 -12.64 3.83 2.69
CA ASN A 27 -12.97 2.43 3.06
C ASN A 27 -14.47 2.12 3.28
N SER A 28 -15.40 3.06 3.01
CA SER A 28 -16.85 2.78 3.16
C SER A 28 -17.39 1.95 1.98
N MET A 29 -18.50 1.22 2.22
CA MET A 29 -19.16 0.49 1.14
C MET A 29 -19.69 1.41 0.03
N GLU A 30 -20.10 2.61 0.40
CA GLU A 30 -20.54 3.63 -0.55
C GLU A 30 -19.40 4.07 -1.47
N ALA A 31 -18.20 4.28 -0.93
CA ALA A 31 -17.01 4.60 -1.73
C ALA A 31 -16.61 3.43 -2.64
N ILE A 32 -16.62 2.20 -2.13
CA ILE A 32 -16.31 0.98 -2.88
C ILE A 32 -17.31 0.79 -4.02
N ASN A 33 -18.61 0.90 -3.74
CA ASN A 33 -19.65 0.77 -4.76
C ASN A 33 -19.53 1.87 -5.84
N ALA A 34 -19.23 3.12 -5.45
CA ALA A 34 -19.01 4.19 -6.40
C ALA A 34 -17.83 3.90 -7.33
N CYS A 35 -16.72 3.33 -6.81
CA CYS A 35 -15.60 2.89 -7.62
C CYS A 35 -15.97 1.73 -8.57
N LEU A 36 -16.74 0.74 -8.09
CA LEU A 36 -17.21 -0.38 -8.90
C LEU A 36 -18.15 0.09 -10.03
N ASP A 37 -19.06 1.00 -9.73
CA ASP A 37 -19.99 1.61 -10.70
C ASP A 37 -19.24 2.44 -11.75
N ALA A 38 -18.20 3.16 -11.33
CA ALA A 38 -17.28 3.89 -12.20
C ALA A 38 -16.35 2.96 -13.00
N LYS A 39 -16.38 1.64 -12.75
CA LYS A 39 -15.51 0.64 -13.36
C LYS A 39 -14.03 0.91 -13.11
N ALA A 40 -13.71 1.37 -11.90
CA ALA A 40 -12.33 1.51 -11.46
C ALA A 40 -11.58 0.20 -11.68
N SER A 41 -10.42 0.28 -12.32
CA SER A 41 -9.66 -0.92 -12.67
C SER A 41 -8.99 -1.57 -11.47
N PHE A 42 -8.66 -0.75 -10.44
CA PHE A 42 -7.99 -1.21 -9.24
C PHE A 42 -8.42 -0.38 -8.03
N ILE A 43 -8.92 -1.04 -7.01
CA ILE A 43 -9.42 -0.42 -5.77
C ILE A 43 -8.58 -0.99 -4.62
N GLU A 44 -8.05 -0.10 -3.81
CA GLU A 44 -7.31 -0.46 -2.60
C GLU A 44 -8.18 -0.20 -1.37
N ILE A 45 -8.07 -1.08 -0.38
CA ILE A 45 -8.71 -0.98 0.93
C ILE A 45 -7.77 -1.40 2.05
N ASP A 46 -7.90 -0.77 3.21
CA ASP A 46 -7.22 -1.18 4.43
C ASP A 46 -8.03 -2.23 5.18
N VAL A 47 -7.38 -3.27 5.69
CA VAL A 47 -8.05 -4.27 6.52
C VAL A 47 -7.25 -4.63 7.77
N THR A 48 -7.97 -4.76 8.88
CA THR A 48 -7.44 -5.20 10.17
C THR A 48 -8.27 -6.37 10.70
N ALA A 49 -7.59 -7.44 11.18
CA ALA A 49 -8.24 -8.64 11.69
C ALA A 49 -9.09 -8.36 12.93
N LEU A 50 -10.30 -8.90 12.96
CA LEU A 50 -11.15 -8.97 14.13
C LEU A 50 -10.78 -10.16 15.04
N ALA A 51 -11.41 -10.21 16.21
CA ALA A 51 -11.21 -11.29 17.17
C ALA A 51 -11.69 -12.66 16.65
N ASP A 52 -12.63 -12.65 15.69
CA ASP A 52 -13.30 -13.84 15.19
C ASP A 52 -13.23 -13.97 13.64
N GLU A 53 -14.35 -14.15 12.98
CA GLU A 53 -14.44 -14.70 11.63
C GLU A 53 -14.06 -13.75 10.47
N ASP A 54 -13.89 -12.43 10.69
CA ASP A 54 -13.78 -11.46 9.60
C ASP A 54 -12.70 -10.40 9.84
N TYR A 55 -12.63 -9.42 8.96
CA TYR A 55 -11.71 -8.28 8.96
C TYR A 55 -12.50 -6.99 8.83
N LEU A 56 -12.11 -5.98 9.61
CA LEU A 56 -12.73 -4.65 9.57
C LEU A 56 -11.96 -3.74 8.61
N LEU A 57 -12.66 -2.91 7.87
CA LEU A 57 -12.06 -1.93 6.97
C LEU A 57 -11.67 -0.66 7.74
N VAL A 58 -10.54 -0.71 8.39
CA VAL A 58 -9.93 0.43 9.10
C VAL A 58 -8.41 0.39 8.95
N HIS A 59 -7.80 1.57 8.88
CA HIS A 59 -6.37 1.75 8.77
C HIS A 59 -5.67 1.56 10.12
N ASP A 60 -6.20 2.18 11.19
CA ASP A 60 -5.56 2.21 12.48
C ASP A 60 -5.86 0.96 13.34
N PRO A 61 -4.95 0.55 14.22
CA PRO A 61 -5.14 -0.64 15.06
C PRO A 61 -6.14 -0.46 16.20
N VAL A 62 -6.67 0.77 16.39
CA VAL A 62 -7.63 1.11 17.44
C VAL A 62 -8.90 1.73 16.85
N LEU A 63 -10.06 1.29 17.35
CA LEU A 63 -11.37 1.67 16.81
C LEU A 63 -11.66 3.16 16.93
N GLU A 64 -11.24 3.81 18.01
CA GLU A 64 -11.51 5.21 18.29
C GLU A 64 -10.84 6.19 17.33
N SER A 65 -9.86 5.78 16.55
CA SER A 65 -9.23 6.65 15.55
C SER A 65 -10.19 7.03 14.42
N GLU A 66 -10.95 6.08 13.92
CA GLU A 66 -11.77 6.25 12.71
C GLU A 66 -13.26 5.99 12.96
N THR A 67 -13.61 5.25 14.01
CA THR A 67 -14.97 4.75 14.23
C THR A 67 -15.61 5.24 15.54
N THR A 68 -16.89 4.96 15.71
CA THR A 68 -17.62 5.17 16.97
C THR A 68 -17.27 4.17 18.06
N GLY A 69 -16.44 3.16 17.77
CA GLY A 69 -15.97 2.16 18.71
C GLY A 69 -14.84 2.65 19.61
N ASN A 70 -14.37 1.75 20.49
CA ASN A 70 -13.27 2.02 21.41
C ASN A 70 -12.46 0.74 21.65
N GLY A 71 -11.14 0.88 21.78
CA GLY A 71 -10.20 -0.20 22.04
C GLY A 71 -9.59 -0.84 20.78
N PRO A 72 -8.74 -1.86 20.95
CA PRO A 72 -8.07 -2.52 19.84
C PRO A 72 -9.03 -3.23 18.89
N VAL A 73 -8.86 -3.06 17.58
CA VAL A 73 -9.66 -3.72 16.55
C VAL A 73 -9.67 -5.24 16.73
N GLY A 74 -8.50 -5.85 17.02
CA GLY A 74 -8.38 -7.30 17.22
C GLY A 74 -9.12 -7.88 18.45
N THR A 75 -9.75 -7.04 19.29
CA THR A 75 -10.63 -7.48 20.38
C THR A 75 -12.12 -7.38 20.05
N CYS A 76 -12.46 -6.75 18.91
CA CYS A 76 -13.83 -6.61 18.43
C CYS A 76 -14.26 -7.86 17.65
N THR A 77 -15.49 -8.32 17.86
CA THR A 77 -16.09 -9.39 17.05
C THR A 77 -16.76 -8.83 15.81
N ALA A 78 -17.01 -9.66 14.79
CA ALA A 78 -17.72 -9.27 13.58
C ALA A 78 -19.15 -8.75 13.90
N GLU A 79 -19.85 -9.34 14.87
CA GLU A 79 -21.15 -8.88 15.34
C GLU A 79 -21.06 -7.47 15.96
N GLY A 80 -20.05 -7.24 16.83
CA GLY A 80 -19.78 -5.94 17.42
C GLY A 80 -19.41 -4.89 16.37
N ALA A 81 -18.58 -5.26 15.41
CA ALA A 81 -18.13 -4.39 14.32
C ALA A 81 -19.28 -3.88 13.44
N ARG A 82 -20.32 -4.66 13.23
CA ARG A 82 -21.52 -4.24 12.45
C ARG A 82 -22.33 -3.11 13.11
N THR A 83 -22.05 -2.78 14.36
CA THR A 83 -22.66 -1.63 15.05
C THR A 83 -21.85 -0.34 14.92
N LEU A 84 -20.65 -0.42 14.34
CA LEU A 84 -19.73 0.70 14.23
C LEU A 84 -20.05 1.57 13.01
N CYS A 85 -19.84 2.88 13.20
CA CYS A 85 -19.91 3.86 12.12
C CYS A 85 -18.60 4.63 12.02
N PHE A 86 -18.26 5.09 10.81
CA PHE A 86 -17.16 6.05 10.64
C PHE A 86 -17.48 7.38 11.32
N LYS A 87 -16.44 8.03 11.84
CA LYS A 87 -16.54 9.40 12.39
C LYS A 87 -16.48 10.48 11.33
N SER A 88 -15.97 10.16 10.15
CA SER A 88 -15.84 11.07 9.01
C SER A 88 -17.05 11.00 8.08
N GLY A 89 -17.29 12.09 7.35
CA GLY A 89 -18.40 12.21 6.39
C GLY A 89 -19.62 12.91 6.96
N ASP A 90 -20.43 13.49 6.07
CA ASP A 90 -21.67 14.21 6.40
C ASP A 90 -22.87 13.26 6.50
N GLY A 91 -22.71 12.14 7.19
CA GLY A 91 -23.75 11.12 7.31
C GLY A 91 -23.41 10.02 8.31
N VAL A 92 -24.27 9.01 8.38
CA VAL A 92 -24.02 7.80 9.17
C VAL A 92 -23.59 6.70 8.19
N PHE A 93 -22.33 6.35 8.22
CA PHE A 93 -21.72 5.33 7.36
C PHE A 93 -21.22 4.17 8.23
N SER A 94 -21.77 2.98 8.02
CA SER A 94 -21.33 1.78 8.72
C SER A 94 -19.93 1.36 8.27
N VAL A 95 -19.13 0.87 9.19
CA VAL A 95 -17.81 0.32 8.87
C VAL A 95 -17.99 -1.08 8.27
N PRO A 96 -17.51 -1.32 7.05
CA PRO A 96 -17.72 -2.61 6.38
C PRO A 96 -16.82 -3.72 6.94
N LEU A 97 -17.23 -4.94 6.70
CA LEU A 97 -16.40 -6.13 6.82
C LEU A 97 -15.82 -6.54 5.45
N LEU A 98 -14.69 -7.23 5.45
CA LEU A 98 -14.07 -7.74 4.21
C LEU A 98 -15.02 -8.67 3.44
N SER A 99 -15.83 -9.47 4.12
CA SER A 99 -16.84 -10.33 3.51
C SER A 99 -17.88 -9.54 2.70
N ASP A 100 -18.27 -8.33 3.15
CA ASP A 100 -19.19 -7.44 2.43
C ASP A 100 -18.54 -6.94 1.13
N VAL A 101 -17.26 -6.56 1.19
CA VAL A 101 -16.48 -6.10 0.04
C VAL A 101 -16.30 -7.21 -1.00
N VAL A 102 -15.93 -8.41 -0.56
CA VAL A 102 -15.77 -9.56 -1.46
C VAL A 102 -17.09 -9.85 -2.19
N THR A 103 -18.22 -9.80 -1.48
CA THR A 103 -19.54 -9.96 -2.06
C THR A 103 -19.80 -8.91 -3.14
N ALA A 104 -19.56 -7.62 -2.84
CA ALA A 104 -19.74 -6.54 -3.80
C ALA A 104 -18.86 -6.71 -5.05
N PHE A 105 -17.61 -7.17 -4.90
CA PHE A 105 -16.73 -7.46 -6.05
C PHE A 105 -17.18 -8.64 -6.90
N LEU A 106 -17.83 -9.66 -6.30
CA LEU A 106 -18.35 -10.82 -7.03
C LEU A 106 -19.64 -10.47 -7.79
N GLU A 107 -20.47 -9.59 -7.24
CA GLU A 107 -21.73 -9.15 -7.84
C GLU A 107 -21.54 -7.99 -8.84
N GLY A 108 -20.49 -7.19 -8.65
CA GLY A 108 -20.18 -5.99 -9.42
C GLY A 108 -19.35 -6.22 -10.67
N SER A 109 -18.29 -5.43 -10.86
CA SER A 109 -17.42 -5.48 -12.03
C SER A 109 -16.56 -6.75 -12.05
N ALA A 110 -16.65 -7.54 -13.11
CA ALA A 110 -15.79 -8.72 -13.31
C ALA A 110 -14.31 -8.37 -13.59
N THR A 111 -14.00 -7.11 -13.89
CA THR A 111 -12.65 -6.66 -14.32
C THR A 111 -11.90 -5.86 -13.26
N SER A 112 -12.59 -5.33 -12.26
CA SER A 112 -11.95 -4.60 -11.16
C SER A 112 -11.10 -5.54 -10.30
N ARG A 113 -9.90 -5.06 -9.95
CA ARG A 113 -9.00 -5.76 -9.03
C ARG A 113 -9.10 -5.12 -7.65
N LEU A 114 -8.84 -5.91 -6.62
CA LEU A 114 -8.81 -5.51 -5.22
C LEU A 114 -7.38 -5.60 -4.70
N GLN A 115 -6.87 -4.51 -4.14
CA GLN A 115 -5.69 -4.52 -3.28
C GLN A 115 -6.16 -4.45 -1.83
N ILE A 116 -5.69 -5.37 -1.04
CA ILE A 116 -5.90 -5.42 0.40
C ILE A 116 -4.60 -4.98 1.06
N ASP A 117 -4.59 -3.78 1.63
CA ASP A 117 -3.49 -3.36 2.49
C ASP A 117 -3.71 -3.89 3.91
N PHE A 118 -2.93 -4.91 4.26
CA PHE A 118 -3.10 -5.70 5.46
C PHE A 118 -2.36 -5.07 6.64
N LYS A 119 -3.12 -4.45 7.55
CA LYS A 119 -2.61 -3.58 8.62
C LYS A 119 -2.11 -4.30 9.88
N ASN A 120 -2.23 -5.62 9.96
CA ASN A 120 -1.74 -6.36 11.12
C ASN A 120 -0.20 -6.49 11.11
N MET A 121 0.47 -5.58 11.80
CA MET A 121 1.93 -5.55 11.91
C MET A 121 2.49 -6.48 13.01
N ILE A 122 1.65 -6.89 13.96
CA ILE A 122 2.05 -7.84 15.01
C ILE A 122 1.80 -9.26 14.49
N PRO A 123 2.78 -10.18 14.57
CA PRO A 123 2.57 -11.57 14.19
C PRO A 123 1.45 -12.20 15.00
N PHE A 124 0.60 -12.99 14.34
CA PHE A 124 -0.38 -13.82 15.03
C PHE A 124 0.29 -15.03 15.69
N ASP A 125 -0.29 -15.51 16.78
CA ASP A 125 0.20 -16.68 17.52
C ASP A 125 0.13 -17.97 16.68
N ASP A 126 -0.87 -18.06 15.79
CA ASP A 126 -1.07 -19.18 14.88
C ASP A 126 -1.43 -18.72 13.46
N ASP A 127 -1.74 -19.67 12.56
CA ASP A 127 -2.09 -19.40 11.16
C ASP A 127 -3.61 -19.22 10.95
N GLU A 128 -4.45 -19.34 11.97
CA GLU A 128 -5.90 -19.28 11.83
C GLU A 128 -6.39 -17.94 11.21
N PRO A 129 -5.91 -16.75 11.64
CA PRO A 129 -6.29 -15.51 10.97
C PRO A 129 -5.91 -15.51 9.48
N MET A 130 -4.73 -16.06 9.12
CA MET A 130 -4.33 -16.13 7.72
C MET A 130 -5.20 -17.08 6.90
N HIS A 131 -5.60 -18.22 7.46
CA HIS A 131 -6.53 -19.14 6.80
C HIS A 131 -7.89 -18.49 6.57
N ARG A 132 -8.39 -17.69 7.52
CA ARG A 132 -9.64 -16.93 7.36
C ARG A 132 -9.53 -15.90 6.24
N LEU A 133 -8.45 -15.11 6.20
CA LEU A 133 -8.20 -14.16 5.11
C LEU A 133 -8.22 -14.87 3.75
N ILE A 134 -7.43 -15.92 3.62
CA ILE A 134 -7.33 -16.69 2.37
C ILE A 134 -8.70 -17.23 1.95
N LYS A 135 -9.46 -17.82 2.87
CA LYS A 135 -10.81 -18.34 2.59
C LYS A 135 -11.79 -17.25 2.11
N LEU A 136 -11.72 -16.06 2.71
CA LEU A 136 -12.59 -14.95 2.33
C LEU A 136 -12.28 -14.46 0.91
N ILE A 137 -10.99 -14.33 0.55
CA ILE A 137 -10.56 -13.73 -0.71
C ILE A 137 -10.40 -14.74 -1.86
N GLU A 138 -10.33 -16.04 -1.58
CA GLU A 138 -10.17 -17.09 -2.60
C GLU A 138 -11.16 -16.99 -3.77
N PRO A 139 -12.47 -16.62 -3.57
CA PRO A 139 -13.40 -16.47 -4.66
C PRO A 139 -13.03 -15.38 -5.69
N LEU A 140 -12.20 -14.41 -5.31
CA LEU A 140 -11.71 -13.36 -6.21
C LEU A 140 -10.60 -13.84 -7.15
N GLY A 141 -9.90 -14.94 -6.83
CA GLY A 141 -8.84 -15.52 -7.63
C GLY A 141 -7.72 -14.51 -7.97
N GLU A 142 -7.39 -14.39 -9.24
CA GLU A 142 -6.32 -13.48 -9.72
C GLU A 142 -6.67 -11.98 -9.61
N ARG A 143 -7.89 -11.65 -9.19
CA ARG A 143 -8.34 -10.26 -9.03
C ARG A 143 -7.94 -9.64 -7.68
N VAL A 144 -7.30 -10.38 -6.80
CA VAL A 144 -6.87 -9.88 -5.49
C VAL A 144 -5.36 -9.91 -5.34
N ILE A 145 -4.82 -8.88 -4.69
CA ILE A 145 -3.44 -8.80 -4.20
C ILE A 145 -3.50 -8.41 -2.73
N VAL A 146 -2.64 -9.00 -1.91
CA VAL A 146 -2.45 -8.59 -0.52
C VAL A 146 -1.11 -7.89 -0.39
N SER A 147 -1.12 -6.65 0.09
CA SER A 147 0.06 -5.83 0.39
C SER A 147 0.20 -5.60 1.89
N THR A 148 1.42 -5.46 2.35
CA THR A 148 1.75 -5.02 3.71
C THR A 148 3.25 -4.69 3.83
N GLY A 149 3.62 -3.89 4.82
CA GLY A 149 5.02 -3.71 5.22
C GLY A 149 5.58 -4.87 6.06
N ALA A 150 4.74 -5.79 6.53
CA ALA A 150 5.15 -6.93 7.37
C ALA A 150 5.61 -8.13 6.50
N ASP A 151 6.91 -8.21 6.15
CA ASP A 151 7.46 -9.29 5.32
C ASP A 151 7.19 -10.69 5.89
N TRP A 152 7.16 -10.85 7.22
CA TRP A 152 6.80 -12.12 7.87
C TRP A 152 5.37 -12.55 7.59
N GLN A 153 4.41 -11.63 7.49
CA GLN A 153 3.03 -11.93 7.09
C GLN A 153 2.97 -12.39 5.63
N LEU A 154 3.68 -11.68 4.74
CA LEU A 154 3.75 -12.07 3.33
C LEU A 154 4.41 -13.45 3.15
N ARG A 155 5.46 -13.77 3.90
CA ARG A 155 6.08 -15.10 3.86
C ARG A 155 5.12 -16.19 4.36
N ARG A 156 4.30 -15.93 5.38
CA ARG A 156 3.24 -16.85 5.83
C ARG A 156 2.19 -17.04 4.74
N LEU A 157 1.65 -15.94 4.17
CA LEU A 157 0.68 -16.00 3.08
C LEU A 157 1.23 -16.74 1.87
N ARG A 158 2.49 -16.49 1.47
CA ARG A 158 3.14 -17.21 0.36
C ARG A 158 3.18 -18.72 0.60
N LYS A 159 3.41 -19.14 1.83
CA LYS A 159 3.42 -20.57 2.20
C LYS A 159 2.02 -21.19 2.18
N LEU A 160 1.01 -20.48 2.71
CA LEU A 160 -0.36 -20.97 2.86
C LEU A 160 -1.17 -20.88 1.56
N ALA A 161 -0.95 -19.84 0.76
CA ALA A 161 -1.63 -19.57 -0.51
C ALA A 161 -0.62 -19.23 -1.61
N PRO A 162 0.06 -20.22 -2.21
CA PRO A 162 1.06 -19.99 -3.27
C PRO A 162 0.52 -19.29 -4.52
N TRP A 163 -0.80 -19.33 -4.74
CA TRP A 163 -1.50 -18.70 -5.86
C TRP A 163 -1.71 -17.20 -5.67
N LEU A 164 -1.70 -16.71 -4.42
CA LEU A 164 -2.04 -15.34 -4.07
C LEU A 164 -0.97 -14.37 -4.55
N ASP A 165 -1.41 -13.30 -5.22
CA ASP A 165 -0.54 -12.17 -5.55
C ASP A 165 -0.19 -11.41 -4.26
N LEU A 166 1.09 -11.05 -4.10
CA LEU A 166 1.59 -10.38 -2.91
C LEU A 166 2.38 -9.13 -3.27
N GLY A 167 2.23 -8.10 -2.45
CA GLY A 167 2.94 -6.83 -2.56
C GLY A 167 3.67 -6.46 -1.27
N LEU A 168 4.88 -5.94 -1.40
CA LEU A 168 5.69 -5.49 -0.27
C LEU A 168 5.73 -3.96 -0.25
N ASP A 169 5.23 -3.36 0.84
CA ASP A 169 5.51 -1.97 1.16
C ASP A 169 6.86 -1.89 1.89
N ILE A 170 7.79 -1.17 1.29
CA ILE A 170 9.16 -1.08 1.82
C ILE A 170 9.34 0.01 2.88
N HIS A 171 8.31 0.78 3.19
CA HIS A 171 8.36 1.95 4.08
C HIS A 171 9.00 1.65 5.45
N PHE A 172 8.76 0.47 6.02
CA PHE A 172 9.34 0.10 7.32
C PHE A 172 10.80 -0.37 7.25
N TYR A 173 11.31 -0.63 6.05
CA TYR A 173 12.70 -1.11 5.86
C TYR A 173 13.63 -0.01 5.43
N ILE A 174 13.17 0.87 4.56
CA ILE A 174 13.90 2.05 4.11
C ILE A 174 12.89 3.12 3.71
N ASP A 175 13.07 4.33 4.22
CA ASP A 175 12.22 5.46 3.89
C ASP A 175 12.97 6.77 3.91
N TRP A 176 12.41 7.76 3.25
CA TRP A 176 12.87 9.13 3.23
C TRP A 176 11.72 10.07 3.55
N ASP A 177 11.93 10.92 4.55
CA ASP A 177 11.01 11.99 4.90
C ASP A 177 11.57 13.30 4.33
N PRO A 178 10.78 14.15 3.65
CA PRO A 178 11.22 15.47 3.21
C PRO A 178 11.87 16.32 4.32
N ARG A 179 11.48 16.08 5.57
CA ARG A 179 12.05 16.74 6.75
C ARG A 179 13.42 16.20 7.18
N ASP A 180 13.89 15.11 6.62
CA ASP A 180 15.20 14.54 6.99
C ASP A 180 16.36 15.48 6.66
N GLY A 181 16.23 16.34 5.65
CA GLY A 181 17.18 17.42 5.34
C GLY A 181 17.22 18.57 6.36
N GLU A 182 16.18 18.71 7.18
CA GLU A 182 16.07 19.72 8.23
C GLU A 182 16.64 19.24 9.58
N ARG A 183 16.91 17.94 9.70
CA ARG A 183 17.47 17.35 10.93
C ARG A 183 18.95 17.67 11.05
N SER A 184 19.36 18.05 12.25
CA SER A 184 20.78 18.27 12.54
C SER A 184 21.58 16.99 12.29
N PRO A 185 22.70 17.04 11.53
CA PRO A 185 23.60 15.89 11.39
C PRO A 185 24.19 15.39 12.71
N ASP A 186 24.13 16.22 13.75
CA ASP A 186 24.71 15.94 15.08
C ASP A 186 23.73 15.25 16.04
N GLU A 187 22.46 15.06 15.63
CA GLU A 187 21.49 14.32 16.44
C GLU A 187 21.80 12.82 16.40
N TYR A 188 22.20 12.29 17.55
CA TYR A 188 22.51 10.88 17.70
C TYR A 188 21.84 10.29 18.96
N PRO A 189 21.21 9.08 18.88
CA PRO A 189 20.90 8.33 17.66
C PRO A 189 19.82 9.04 16.86
N ARG A 190 19.94 8.99 15.53
CA ARG A 190 18.92 9.58 14.64
C ARG A 190 17.58 8.85 14.80
N ALA A 191 16.51 9.60 15.02
CA ALA A 191 15.16 9.03 15.00
C ALA A 191 14.82 8.64 13.55
N ARG A 192 14.35 7.41 13.34
CA ARG A 192 13.94 6.88 12.04
C ARG A 192 12.53 6.32 12.13
N SER A 193 11.79 6.45 11.03
CA SER A 193 10.54 5.73 10.83
C SER A 193 10.77 4.30 10.32
N ALA A 194 11.90 4.05 9.65
CA ALA A 194 12.28 2.77 9.07
C ALA A 194 13.53 2.15 9.71
N TYR A 195 13.76 0.87 9.40
CA TYR A 195 14.94 0.14 9.83
C TYR A 195 16.25 0.77 9.32
N ALA A 196 16.25 1.19 8.06
CA ALA A 196 17.38 1.90 7.44
C ALA A 196 16.94 3.29 6.96
N GLY A 197 17.82 4.28 7.09
CA GLY A 197 17.61 5.59 6.50
C GLY A 197 17.93 5.61 5.01
N TYR A 198 17.60 6.71 4.37
CA TYR A 198 17.84 6.96 2.95
C TYR A 198 19.34 7.00 2.60
N TRP A 199 20.18 7.35 3.55
CA TRP A 199 21.63 7.29 3.45
C TRP A 199 22.15 6.24 4.41
N ASP A 200 23.39 5.78 4.17
CA ASP A 200 24.07 4.92 5.13
C ASP A 200 24.39 5.70 6.41
N ASP A 201 23.43 5.78 7.29
CA ASP A 201 23.47 6.48 8.57
C ASP A 201 23.53 5.52 9.76
N HIS A 202 24.11 4.32 9.55
CA HIS A 202 24.32 3.36 10.64
C HIS A 202 25.03 4.02 11.81
N PRO A 203 24.59 3.78 13.07
CA PRO A 203 25.15 4.47 14.25
C PRO A 203 26.67 4.40 14.43
N ILE A 204 27.31 3.37 13.86
CA ILE A 204 28.76 3.18 13.93
C ILE A 204 29.49 3.79 12.72
N ALA A 205 28.77 4.13 11.64
CA ALA A 205 29.36 4.79 10.49
C ALA A 205 29.61 6.26 10.81
N LEU A 206 30.86 6.66 10.90
CA LEU A 206 31.25 8.04 11.17
C LEU A 206 31.24 8.89 9.90
N GLU A 207 31.35 8.25 8.73
CA GLU A 207 31.37 8.89 7.41
C GLU A 207 30.60 8.03 6.42
N ARG A 208 30.06 8.66 5.37
CA ARG A 208 29.49 7.94 4.22
C ARG A 208 30.62 7.36 3.38
N HIS A 209 30.57 6.06 3.12
CA HIS A 209 31.52 5.37 2.27
C HIS A 209 30.98 5.11 0.86
N TRP A 210 29.65 5.18 0.69
CA TRP A 210 28.93 4.89 -0.55
C TRP A 210 28.33 6.15 -1.12
N THR A 211 28.19 6.22 -2.43
CA THR A 211 27.25 7.17 -3.03
C THR A 211 25.82 6.75 -2.65
N THR A 212 24.88 7.69 -2.65
CA THR A 212 23.48 7.35 -2.37
C THR A 212 22.96 6.29 -3.32
N ALA A 213 23.29 6.37 -4.61
CA ALA A 213 22.88 5.38 -5.61
C ALA A 213 23.40 3.95 -5.30
N GLU A 214 24.69 3.81 -4.95
CA GLU A 214 25.28 2.51 -4.57
C GLU A 214 24.61 1.95 -3.30
N TYR A 215 24.36 2.80 -2.32
CA TYR A 215 23.66 2.40 -1.10
C TYR A 215 22.24 1.93 -1.37
N LEU A 216 21.49 2.67 -2.19
CA LEU A 216 20.12 2.29 -2.56
C LEU A 216 20.09 1.01 -3.39
N GLU A 217 21.09 0.76 -4.24
CA GLU A 217 21.21 -0.50 -4.98
C GLU A 217 21.38 -1.68 -4.03
N ASP A 218 22.29 -1.59 -3.05
CA ASP A 218 22.49 -2.63 -2.02
C ASP A 218 21.21 -2.88 -1.21
N ARG A 219 20.52 -1.81 -0.80
CA ARG A 219 19.23 -1.94 -0.10
C ARG A 219 18.13 -2.58 -0.96
N CYS A 220 18.07 -2.22 -2.23
CA CYS A 220 17.14 -2.85 -3.17
C CYS A 220 17.38 -4.37 -3.28
N GLU A 221 18.63 -4.78 -3.45
CA GLU A 221 19.00 -6.21 -3.50
C GLU A 221 18.63 -6.95 -2.21
N MET A 222 18.85 -6.34 -1.05
CA MET A 222 18.42 -6.90 0.23
C MET A 222 16.89 -7.07 0.29
N LEU A 223 16.13 -6.06 -0.14
CA LEU A 223 14.67 -6.07 -0.10
C LEU A 223 14.07 -7.10 -1.06
N LEU A 224 14.67 -7.28 -2.24
CA LEU A 224 14.27 -8.32 -3.21
C LEU A 224 14.34 -9.74 -2.61
N GLY A 225 15.22 -9.95 -1.65
CA GLY A 225 15.38 -11.23 -0.95
C GLY A 225 14.39 -11.49 0.19
N LEU A 226 13.67 -10.46 0.68
CA LEU A 226 12.83 -10.60 1.88
C LEU A 226 11.61 -11.49 1.67
N VAL A 227 10.90 -11.31 0.55
CA VAL A 227 9.67 -12.06 0.25
C VAL A 227 9.77 -12.72 -1.13
N PRO A 228 9.87 -14.05 -1.20
CA PRO A 228 9.95 -14.74 -2.49
C PRO A 228 8.71 -14.54 -3.36
N LYS A 229 8.92 -14.23 -4.64
CA LYS A 229 7.87 -14.11 -5.67
C LYS A 229 6.83 -13.03 -5.35
N VAL A 230 7.19 -11.97 -4.69
CA VAL A 230 6.35 -10.78 -4.61
C VAL A 230 6.22 -10.17 -6.00
N SER A 231 5.02 -9.66 -6.33
CA SER A 231 4.73 -9.15 -7.68
C SER A 231 4.84 -7.63 -7.79
N THR A 232 4.73 -6.93 -6.67
CA THR A 232 4.69 -5.46 -6.64
C THR A 232 5.42 -4.93 -5.39
N PHE A 233 6.23 -3.90 -5.57
CA PHE A 233 6.73 -3.08 -4.48
C PHE A 233 5.92 -1.78 -4.42
N TYR A 234 5.54 -1.40 -3.21
CA TYR A 234 4.86 -0.16 -2.90
C TYR A 234 5.87 0.80 -2.27
N ILE A 235 6.08 1.96 -2.90
CA ILE A 235 7.13 2.90 -2.51
C ILE A 235 6.56 4.33 -2.49
N SER A 236 6.85 5.08 -1.45
CA SER A 236 6.50 6.50 -1.36
C SER A 236 7.04 7.29 -2.57
N HIS A 237 6.19 8.09 -3.19
CA HIS A 237 6.59 8.91 -4.34
C HIS A 237 7.68 9.93 -3.98
N TYR A 238 7.71 10.44 -2.76
CA TYR A 238 8.79 11.31 -2.27
C TYR A 238 10.13 10.59 -2.29
N PHE A 239 10.14 9.36 -1.80
CA PHE A 239 11.34 8.52 -1.79
C PHE A 239 11.81 8.21 -3.22
N LEU A 240 10.88 7.90 -4.13
CA LEU A 240 11.19 7.64 -5.54
C LEU A 240 11.81 8.88 -6.22
N LEU A 241 11.23 10.06 -6.02
CA LEU A 241 11.74 11.31 -6.61
C LEU A 241 13.13 11.67 -6.05
N ALA A 242 13.34 11.48 -4.74
CA ALA A 242 14.65 11.66 -4.13
C ALA A 242 15.67 10.70 -4.72
N SER A 243 15.33 9.41 -4.83
CA SER A 243 16.20 8.39 -5.42
C SER A 243 16.59 8.71 -6.87
N LEU A 244 15.64 9.19 -7.68
CA LEU A 244 15.91 9.63 -9.05
C LEU A 244 16.87 10.84 -9.10
N ASN A 245 16.75 11.79 -8.18
CA ASN A 245 17.67 12.92 -8.07
C ASN A 245 19.11 12.48 -7.75
N ASP A 246 19.24 11.43 -6.94
CA ASP A 246 20.54 10.85 -6.55
C ASP A 246 21.06 9.77 -7.52
N GLY A 247 20.35 9.58 -8.65
CA GLY A 247 20.81 8.72 -9.75
C GLY A 247 20.43 7.24 -9.60
N PHE A 248 19.46 6.90 -8.74
CA PHE A 248 18.95 5.53 -8.59
C PHE A 248 17.51 5.42 -9.09
N ASN A 249 17.26 4.47 -10.00
CA ASN A 249 15.93 4.17 -10.55
C ASN A 249 15.41 2.83 -10.03
N TRP A 250 14.47 2.89 -9.09
CA TRP A 250 13.80 1.70 -8.52
C TRP A 250 13.08 0.87 -9.58
N ALA A 251 12.35 1.51 -10.52
CA ALA A 251 11.60 0.79 -11.54
C ALA A 251 12.51 -0.07 -12.41
N GLU A 252 13.67 0.43 -12.82
CA GLU A 252 14.63 -0.33 -13.62
C GLU A 252 15.09 -1.60 -12.90
N LYS A 253 15.43 -1.49 -11.62
CA LYS A 253 15.89 -2.63 -10.80
C LYS A 253 14.78 -3.64 -10.56
N LEU A 254 13.59 -3.18 -10.20
CA LEU A 254 12.44 -4.04 -9.96
C LEU A 254 11.98 -4.77 -11.23
N HIS A 255 11.93 -4.06 -12.37
CA HIS A 255 11.61 -4.66 -13.66
C HIS A 255 12.60 -5.76 -14.08
N ALA A 256 13.90 -5.56 -13.80
CA ALA A 256 14.90 -6.60 -14.03
C ALA A 256 14.63 -7.87 -13.23
N ALA A 257 14.02 -7.73 -12.05
CA ALA A 257 13.57 -8.85 -11.20
C ALA A 257 12.15 -9.35 -11.53
N GLY A 258 11.46 -8.73 -12.48
CA GLY A 258 10.07 -9.08 -12.85
C GLY A 258 9.00 -8.56 -11.90
N ILE A 259 9.32 -7.55 -11.09
CA ILE A 259 8.47 -6.94 -10.06
C ILE A 259 7.98 -5.59 -10.57
N LYS A 260 6.71 -5.27 -10.29
CA LYS A 260 6.11 -3.96 -10.58
C LYS A 260 6.41 -2.96 -9.47
N LEU A 261 6.35 -1.68 -9.84
CA LEU A 261 6.46 -0.55 -8.92
C LEU A 261 5.14 0.21 -8.82
N ASP A 262 4.62 0.32 -7.61
CA ASP A 262 3.55 1.26 -7.25
C ASP A 262 4.14 2.47 -6.53
N ALA A 263 3.71 3.67 -6.92
CA ALA A 263 4.03 4.92 -6.24
C ALA A 263 2.84 5.41 -5.42
N TRP A 264 2.99 5.52 -4.10
CA TRP A 264 1.93 5.95 -3.19
C TRP A 264 2.34 7.15 -2.32
N THR A 265 1.44 7.93 -1.71
CA THR A 265 0.14 8.29 -2.25
C THR A 265 0.35 9.53 -3.11
N VAL A 266 -0.07 9.49 -4.37
CA VAL A 266 0.20 10.57 -5.34
C VAL A 266 -1.08 11.35 -5.58
N ASP A 267 -1.25 12.48 -4.89
CA ASP A 267 -2.43 13.33 -4.99
C ASP A 267 -2.13 14.60 -5.79
N VAL A 268 -2.78 14.74 -6.95
CA VAL A 268 -2.58 15.86 -7.87
C VAL A 268 -2.89 17.19 -7.21
N GLY A 269 -1.93 18.11 -7.24
CA GLY A 269 -2.10 19.47 -6.69
C GLY A 269 -2.13 19.55 -5.17
N LYS A 270 -1.95 18.43 -4.46
CA LYS A 270 -1.82 18.41 -3.00
C LYS A 270 -0.38 18.12 -2.56
N ASN A 271 0.14 16.97 -2.96
CA ASN A 271 1.46 16.49 -2.57
C ASN A 271 2.36 16.11 -3.77
N ALA A 272 1.83 16.17 -4.99
CA ALA A 272 2.58 15.94 -6.23
C ALA A 272 2.20 16.97 -7.29
N THR A 273 3.21 17.50 -7.97
CA THR A 273 3.03 18.38 -9.13
C THR A 273 2.90 17.56 -10.41
N ALA A 274 2.39 18.16 -11.49
CA ALA A 274 2.36 17.50 -12.80
C ALA A 274 3.77 17.12 -13.28
N GLU A 275 4.80 17.91 -12.96
CA GLU A 275 6.19 17.59 -13.29
C GLU A 275 6.69 16.35 -12.54
N ASP A 276 6.41 16.25 -11.25
CA ASP A 276 6.76 15.07 -10.43
C ASP A 276 6.11 13.81 -11.00
N ILE A 277 4.83 13.87 -11.34
CA ILE A 277 4.07 12.76 -11.92
C ILE A 277 4.68 12.33 -13.26
N GLN A 278 4.99 13.28 -14.15
CA GLN A 278 5.62 12.98 -15.44
C GLN A 278 7.01 12.36 -15.27
N ARG A 279 7.78 12.79 -14.28
CA ARG A 279 9.08 12.20 -13.95
C ARG A 279 8.92 10.75 -13.47
N LEU A 280 7.94 10.47 -12.62
CA LEU A 280 7.64 9.11 -12.16
C LEU A 280 7.17 8.21 -13.31
N VAL A 281 6.30 8.70 -14.20
CA VAL A 281 5.91 7.99 -15.43
C VAL A 281 7.12 7.69 -16.30
N ALA A 282 7.97 8.67 -16.54
CA ALA A 282 9.18 8.52 -17.34
C ALA A 282 10.20 7.55 -16.71
N SER A 283 10.23 7.42 -15.38
CA SER A 283 11.09 6.47 -14.68
C SER A 283 10.61 5.03 -14.79
N GLY A 284 9.35 4.79 -15.19
CA GLY A 284 8.80 3.45 -15.36
C GLY A 284 7.89 2.97 -14.24
N VAL A 285 7.28 3.86 -13.44
CA VAL A 285 6.26 3.50 -12.45
C VAL A 285 5.10 2.80 -13.16
N ASP A 286 4.68 1.62 -12.66
CA ASP A 286 3.62 0.80 -13.24
C ASP A 286 2.23 1.15 -12.71
N GLN A 287 2.17 1.62 -11.47
CA GLN A 287 0.92 1.90 -10.74
C GLN A 287 1.07 3.17 -9.91
N PHE A 288 -0.03 3.89 -9.77
CA PHE A 288 -0.13 5.03 -8.87
C PHE A 288 -1.31 4.85 -7.93
N THR A 289 -1.04 4.76 -6.64
CA THR A 289 -2.05 4.81 -5.59
C THR A 289 -2.36 6.26 -5.23
N THR A 290 -3.66 6.66 -5.31
CA THR A 290 -4.07 8.07 -5.22
C THR A 290 -5.46 8.28 -4.63
N ASN A 291 -5.67 9.42 -3.97
CA ASN A 291 -6.99 9.94 -3.59
C ASN A 291 -7.63 10.85 -4.66
N THR A 292 -6.90 11.13 -5.76
CA THR A 292 -7.36 12.01 -6.84
C THR A 292 -7.29 11.30 -8.20
N PRO A 293 -7.99 10.15 -8.36
CA PRO A 293 -7.82 9.27 -9.51
C PRO A 293 -8.22 9.90 -10.84
N LEU A 294 -9.28 10.72 -10.89
CA LEU A 294 -9.71 11.37 -12.12
C LEU A 294 -8.71 12.44 -12.56
N ALA A 295 -8.27 13.29 -11.61
CA ALA A 295 -7.26 14.32 -11.89
C ALA A 295 -5.92 13.69 -12.31
N LEU A 296 -5.55 12.53 -11.74
CA LEU A 296 -4.34 11.81 -12.12
C LEU A 296 -4.46 11.17 -13.51
N ALA A 297 -5.63 10.64 -13.87
CA ALA A 297 -5.87 10.05 -15.19
C ALA A 297 -5.57 11.05 -16.33
N ASP A 298 -5.97 12.30 -16.15
CA ASP A 298 -5.72 13.38 -17.13
C ASP A 298 -4.22 13.66 -17.38
N LEU A 299 -3.34 13.22 -16.47
CA LEU A 299 -1.89 13.44 -16.56
C LEU A 299 -1.12 12.20 -17.06
N VAL A 300 -1.65 10.99 -16.89
CA VAL A 300 -0.88 9.74 -17.14
C VAL A 300 -1.45 8.87 -18.28
N ILE A 301 -2.65 9.16 -18.76
CA ILE A 301 -3.32 8.47 -19.88
C ILE A 301 -3.32 9.38 -21.11
#